data_659860e6b7b437b56fa398fcc4478f2f
#
_entry.id   659860e6b7b437b56fa398fcc4478f2f
#
_cell.length_a   1.000
_cell.length_b   1.000
_cell.length_c   1.000
_cell.angle_alpha   90.00
_cell.angle_beta   90.00
_cell.angle_gamma   90.00
#
_symmetry.space_group_name_H-M   'P 1'
#
loop_
_entity.id
_entity.type
_entity.pdbx_description
1 polymer ?
#
loop_
_entity_poly.entity_id
_entity_poly.type
_entity_poly.pdbx_seq_one_letter_code
_entity_poly.pdbx_strand_id
1 'polypeptide(L)'
;AGPWDVFIEHGHRLLGVLVGCLTIALWLAILRGGSPRWLRGCATLALVGVVAQGVLGGMRVLLDQRTLAFLHGCVGPAFFAYCAALCVFTSPRWRATSPVAAAIDLKKLHRLAVLTTGIAYLQLVIGGQLRHVHFGTSPRVFQIAVLFHLIGAAVLFGYCLWLSRVAWRLQPVRRPAIALSLLVVLQIALGS
;
A
#
# COMPACT_ATOMS: atom_id res chain seq x y z
N ALA A 1 24.01 16.10 -5.70
CA ALA A 1 23.63 14.89 -4.97
C ALA A 1 24.80 14.46 -4.12
N GLY A 2 24.59 14.22 -2.83
CA GLY A 2 25.61 13.69 -1.93
C GLY A 2 25.79 12.19 -2.11
N PRO A 3 26.86 11.59 -1.50
CA PRO A 3 27.12 10.14 -1.58
C PRO A 3 25.92 9.30 -1.11
N TRP A 4 25.20 9.79 -0.10
CA TRP A 4 24.01 9.13 0.44
C TRP A 4 22.81 9.14 -0.54
N ASP A 5 22.63 10.20 -1.30
CA ASP A 5 21.56 10.29 -2.30
C ASP A 5 21.78 9.25 -3.41
N VAL A 6 23.04 9.11 -3.86
CA VAL A 6 23.44 8.13 -4.86
C VAL A 6 23.24 6.71 -4.33
N PHE A 7 23.59 6.44 -3.07
CA PHE A 7 23.42 5.13 -2.43
C PHE A 7 21.92 4.75 -2.34
N ILE A 8 21.07 5.69 -1.89
CA ILE A 8 19.63 5.47 -1.78
C ILE A 8 19.03 5.22 -3.17
N GLU A 9 19.43 6.01 -4.17
CA GLU A 9 18.92 5.84 -5.53
C GLU A 9 19.31 4.49 -6.13
N HIS A 10 20.57 4.07 -6.00
CA HIS A 10 21.04 2.76 -6.45
C HIS A 10 20.33 1.62 -5.70
N GLY A 11 20.21 1.72 -4.38
CA GLY A 11 19.50 0.76 -3.56
C GLY A 11 18.03 0.60 -4.00
N HIS A 12 17.34 1.71 -4.29
CA HIS A 12 15.97 1.69 -4.80
C HIS A 12 15.88 0.99 -6.16
N ARG A 13 16.82 1.25 -7.09
CA ARG A 13 16.86 0.59 -8.40
C ARG A 13 17.10 -0.92 -8.28
N LEU A 14 18.04 -1.35 -7.41
CA LEU A 14 18.31 -2.76 -7.15
C LEU A 14 17.10 -3.48 -6.55
N LEU A 15 16.43 -2.85 -5.58
CA LEU A 15 15.18 -3.37 -5.01
C LEU A 15 14.08 -3.48 -6.07
N GLY A 16 13.98 -2.51 -6.98
CA GLY A 16 13.04 -2.57 -8.10
C GLY A 16 13.29 -3.77 -9.02
N VAL A 17 14.56 -4.03 -9.37
CA VAL A 17 14.95 -5.22 -10.15
C VAL A 17 14.59 -6.51 -9.41
N LEU A 18 14.92 -6.59 -8.11
CA LEU A 18 14.61 -7.75 -7.28
C LEU A 18 13.09 -8.02 -7.25
N VAL A 19 12.28 -6.99 -7.00
CA VAL A 19 10.81 -7.10 -7.00
C VAL A 19 10.30 -7.55 -8.38
N GLY A 20 10.89 -7.04 -9.46
CA GLY A 20 10.57 -7.47 -10.82
C GLY A 20 10.84 -8.96 -11.03
N CYS A 21 12.05 -9.44 -10.67
CA CYS A 21 12.43 -10.84 -10.77
C CYS A 21 11.52 -11.74 -9.92
N LEU A 22 11.21 -11.36 -8.68
CA LEU A 22 10.32 -12.11 -7.79
C LEU A 22 8.89 -12.16 -8.34
N THR A 23 8.41 -11.08 -8.95
CA THR A 23 7.07 -11.04 -9.56
C THR A 23 7.00 -11.96 -10.78
N ILE A 24 8.04 -12.00 -11.62
CA ILE A 24 8.15 -12.93 -12.75
C ILE A 24 8.18 -14.37 -12.24
N ALA A 25 8.99 -14.67 -11.22
CA ALA A 25 9.07 -16.00 -10.63
C ALA A 25 7.71 -16.46 -10.07
N LEU A 26 7.01 -15.58 -9.34
CA LEU A 26 5.67 -15.84 -8.84
C LEU A 26 4.67 -16.12 -9.97
N TRP A 27 4.68 -15.30 -11.01
CA TRP A 27 3.80 -15.46 -12.17
C TRP A 27 4.03 -16.80 -12.86
N LEU A 28 5.29 -17.17 -13.11
CA LEU A 28 5.66 -18.46 -13.70
C LEU A 28 5.25 -19.65 -12.82
N ALA A 29 5.47 -19.56 -11.50
CA ALA A 29 5.08 -20.59 -10.55
C ALA A 29 3.57 -20.80 -10.54
N ILE A 30 2.78 -19.74 -10.56
CA ILE A 30 1.31 -19.80 -10.59
C ILE A 30 0.81 -20.37 -11.92
N LEU A 31 1.43 -20.03 -13.05
CA LEU A 31 1.04 -20.58 -14.35
C LEU A 31 1.32 -22.08 -14.46
N ARG A 32 2.49 -22.53 -13.95
CA ARG A 32 2.90 -23.96 -13.99
C ARG A 32 2.23 -24.82 -12.95
N GLY A 33 1.80 -24.24 -11.82
CA GLY A 33 1.25 -24.94 -10.66
C GLY A 33 -0.22 -25.37 -10.78
N GLY A 34 -0.86 -25.29 -11.98
CA GLY A 34 -2.27 -25.69 -12.15
C GLY A 34 -3.26 -24.79 -11.39
N SER A 35 -2.85 -23.59 -11.02
CA SER A 35 -3.64 -22.64 -10.23
C SER A 35 -4.95 -22.23 -10.93
N PRO A 36 -6.01 -21.89 -10.19
CA PRO A 36 -7.29 -21.46 -10.76
C PRO A 36 -7.15 -20.21 -11.63
N ARG A 37 -8.04 -20.05 -12.60
CA ARG A 37 -7.99 -18.93 -13.58
C ARG A 37 -7.91 -17.56 -12.94
N TRP A 38 -8.67 -17.32 -11.86
CA TRP A 38 -8.65 -16.04 -11.16
C TRP A 38 -7.27 -15.71 -10.57
N LEU A 39 -6.55 -16.70 -10.00
CA LEU A 39 -5.22 -16.48 -9.42
C LEU A 39 -4.17 -16.24 -10.51
N ARG A 40 -4.30 -16.90 -11.67
CA ARG A 40 -3.47 -16.60 -12.85
C ARG A 40 -3.69 -15.16 -13.34
N GLY A 41 -4.96 -14.70 -13.39
CA GLY A 41 -5.29 -13.32 -13.70
C GLY A 41 -4.66 -12.33 -12.72
N CYS A 42 -4.74 -12.62 -11.41
CA CYS A 42 -4.09 -11.81 -10.39
C CYS A 42 -2.56 -11.74 -10.56
N ALA A 43 -1.91 -12.88 -10.81
CA ALA A 43 -0.45 -12.90 -11.05
C ALA A 43 -0.04 -12.11 -12.30
N THR A 44 -0.84 -12.20 -13.38
CA THR A 44 -0.61 -11.42 -14.59
C THR A 44 -0.79 -9.91 -14.34
N LEU A 45 -1.79 -9.52 -13.54
CA LEU A 45 -1.97 -8.12 -13.14
C LEU A 45 -0.78 -7.62 -12.29
N ALA A 46 -0.21 -8.47 -11.42
CA ALA A 46 1.02 -8.12 -10.70
C ALA A 46 2.19 -7.88 -11.65
N LEU A 47 2.36 -8.73 -12.67
CA LEU A 47 3.41 -8.56 -13.67
C LEU A 47 3.23 -7.25 -14.46
N VAL A 48 2.01 -6.96 -14.91
CA VAL A 48 1.70 -5.68 -15.58
C VAL A 48 1.97 -4.49 -14.63
N GLY A 49 1.58 -4.61 -13.37
CA GLY A 49 1.78 -3.59 -12.35
C GLY A 49 3.26 -3.28 -12.09
N VAL A 50 4.12 -4.30 -11.99
CA VAL A 50 5.56 -4.07 -11.77
C VAL A 50 6.23 -3.45 -12.99
N VAL A 51 5.82 -3.85 -14.20
CA VAL A 51 6.31 -3.23 -15.45
C VAL A 51 5.88 -1.76 -15.50
N ALA A 52 4.61 -1.46 -15.23
CA ALA A 52 4.11 -0.08 -15.18
C ALA A 52 4.86 0.77 -14.14
N GLN A 53 5.15 0.22 -12.97
CA GLN A 53 5.96 0.89 -11.95
C GLN A 53 7.40 1.15 -12.41
N GLY A 54 8.01 0.19 -13.09
CA GLY A 54 9.34 0.37 -13.67
C GLY A 54 9.38 1.48 -14.72
N VAL A 55 8.37 1.50 -15.62
CA VAL A 55 8.22 2.56 -16.64
C VAL A 55 8.00 3.92 -16.00
N LEU A 56 7.05 4.06 -15.06
CA LEU A 56 6.81 5.32 -14.34
C LEU A 56 8.06 5.80 -13.60
N GLY A 57 8.77 4.86 -12.93
CA GLY A 57 10.01 5.16 -12.21
C GLY A 57 11.15 5.62 -13.12
N GLY A 58 11.29 5.01 -14.30
CA GLY A 58 12.28 5.42 -15.31
C GLY A 58 11.92 6.75 -15.96
N MET A 59 10.67 6.91 -16.40
CA MET A 59 10.22 8.13 -17.07
C MET A 59 10.31 9.37 -16.18
N ARG A 60 10.00 9.24 -14.86
CA ARG A 60 10.12 10.38 -13.94
C ARG A 60 11.55 10.92 -13.86
N VAL A 61 12.56 10.05 -14.00
CA VAL A 61 13.98 10.44 -13.98
C VAL A 61 14.38 11.05 -15.32
N LEU A 62 13.99 10.42 -16.43
CA LEU A 62 14.35 10.87 -17.78
C LEU A 62 13.71 12.20 -18.15
N LEU A 63 12.47 12.44 -17.74
CA LEU A 63 11.68 13.63 -18.11
C LEU A 63 11.68 14.71 -17.03
N ASP A 64 12.26 14.42 -15.85
CA ASP A 64 12.26 15.32 -14.67
C ASP A 64 10.86 15.90 -14.34
N GLN A 65 9.82 15.06 -14.48
CA GLN A 65 8.43 15.50 -14.32
C GLN A 65 7.88 15.14 -12.93
N ARG A 66 7.46 16.17 -12.19
CA ARG A 66 6.86 16.02 -10.85
C ARG A 66 5.59 15.17 -10.85
N THR A 67 4.76 15.29 -11.90
CA THR A 67 3.54 14.49 -12.03
C THR A 67 3.85 13.00 -12.11
N LEU A 68 4.88 12.59 -12.86
CA LEU A 68 5.31 11.19 -12.94
C LEU A 68 5.88 10.71 -11.61
N ALA A 69 6.63 11.56 -10.90
CA ALA A 69 7.12 11.25 -9.56
C ALA A 69 5.96 11.04 -8.56
N PHE A 70 4.95 11.90 -8.62
CA PHE A 70 3.73 11.77 -7.81
C PHE A 70 2.96 10.48 -8.14
N LEU A 71 2.72 10.19 -9.43
CA LEU A 71 2.04 8.96 -9.86
C LEU A 71 2.79 7.71 -9.43
N HIS A 72 4.11 7.67 -9.64
CA HIS A 72 4.95 6.56 -9.18
C HIS A 72 4.86 6.37 -7.67
N GLY A 73 4.89 7.48 -6.91
CA GLY A 73 4.76 7.49 -5.46
C GLY A 73 3.38 7.03 -4.94
N CYS A 74 2.30 7.26 -5.68
CA CYS A 74 0.95 6.81 -5.32
C CYS A 74 0.70 5.36 -5.74
N VAL A 75 1.12 4.96 -6.94
CA VAL A 75 0.87 3.61 -7.48
C VAL A 75 1.77 2.57 -6.80
N GLY A 76 2.99 2.95 -6.36
CA GLY A 76 3.92 2.04 -5.68
C GLY A 76 3.34 1.37 -4.43
N PRO A 77 2.82 2.12 -3.45
CA PRO A 77 2.17 1.55 -2.27
C PRO A 77 0.92 0.73 -2.59
N ALA A 78 0.13 1.12 -3.61
CA ALA A 78 -1.01 0.33 -4.07
C ALA A 78 -0.56 -1.02 -4.64
N PHE A 79 0.51 -1.02 -5.44
CA PHE A 79 1.14 -2.24 -5.94
C PHE A 79 1.69 -3.12 -4.81
N PHE A 80 2.34 -2.52 -3.82
CA PHE A 80 2.81 -3.26 -2.64
C PHE A 80 1.65 -3.91 -1.86
N ALA A 81 0.56 -3.18 -1.62
CA ALA A 81 -0.64 -3.72 -0.97
C ALA A 81 -1.25 -4.86 -1.79
N TYR A 82 -1.25 -4.74 -3.12
CA TYR A 82 -1.69 -5.80 -4.02
C TYR A 82 -0.82 -7.07 -3.91
N CYS A 83 0.51 -6.92 -3.87
CA CYS A 83 1.42 -8.04 -3.67
C CYS A 83 1.22 -8.70 -2.28
N ALA A 84 0.99 -7.91 -1.24
CA ALA A 84 0.64 -8.44 0.08
C ALA A 84 -0.66 -9.25 0.06
N ALA A 85 -1.69 -8.79 -0.67
CA ALA A 85 -2.92 -9.55 -0.86
C ALA A 85 -2.68 -10.87 -1.62
N LEU A 86 -1.81 -10.88 -2.64
CA LEU A 86 -1.41 -12.12 -3.33
C LEU A 86 -0.71 -13.10 -2.40
N CYS A 87 0.13 -12.65 -1.48
CA CYS A 87 0.73 -13.51 -0.46
C CYS A 87 -0.34 -14.18 0.42
N VAL A 88 -1.41 -13.46 0.76
CA VAL A 88 -2.54 -14.03 1.50
C VAL A 88 -3.28 -15.06 0.65
N PHE A 89 -3.64 -14.75 -0.59
CA PHE A 89 -4.39 -15.62 -1.50
C PHE A 89 -3.63 -16.91 -1.85
N THR A 90 -2.32 -16.87 -1.88
CA THR A 90 -1.47 -18.04 -2.16
C THR A 90 -1.14 -18.86 -0.89
N SER A 91 -1.45 -18.33 0.31
CA SER A 91 -1.13 -18.97 1.57
C SER A 91 -1.97 -20.23 1.82
N PRO A 92 -1.40 -21.25 2.51
CA PRO A 92 -2.18 -22.43 2.92
C PRO A 92 -3.38 -22.07 3.81
N ARG A 93 -3.25 -21.03 4.63
CA ARG A 93 -4.33 -20.56 5.51
C ARG A 93 -5.56 -20.07 4.75
N TRP A 94 -5.37 -19.42 3.59
CA TRP A 94 -6.47 -19.00 2.73
C TRP A 94 -7.27 -20.17 2.18
N ARG A 95 -6.57 -21.28 1.88
CA ARG A 95 -7.19 -22.50 1.35
C ARG A 95 -7.88 -23.35 2.43
N ALA A 96 -7.40 -23.26 3.67
CA ALA A 96 -7.89 -24.03 4.82
C ALA A 96 -8.99 -23.28 5.61
N THR A 97 -9.75 -22.40 4.96
CA THR A 97 -10.81 -21.63 5.63
C THR A 97 -11.87 -22.53 6.21
N SER A 98 -11.77 -22.75 7.53
CA SER A 98 -12.90 -23.24 8.33
C SER A 98 -13.93 -22.11 8.47
N PRO A 99 -15.24 -22.41 8.49
CA PRO A 99 -16.23 -21.38 8.74
C PRO A 99 -15.93 -20.73 10.10
N VAL A 100 -15.62 -19.45 10.06
CA VAL A 100 -15.43 -18.65 11.27
C VAL A 100 -16.78 -18.64 12.01
N ALA A 101 -16.75 -19.12 13.26
CA ALA A 101 -17.95 -19.23 14.08
C ALA A 101 -18.78 -17.92 14.06
N ALA A 102 -20.06 -18.06 13.98
CA ALA A 102 -21.09 -17.04 13.77
C ALA A 102 -21.18 -15.90 14.80
N ALA A 103 -20.21 -15.73 15.68
CA ALA A 103 -20.24 -14.80 16.81
C ALA A 103 -19.80 -13.36 16.48
N ILE A 104 -19.37 -13.09 15.22
CA ILE A 104 -18.88 -11.75 14.85
C ILE A 104 -19.53 -11.33 13.54
N ASP A 105 -19.97 -10.07 13.52
CA ASP A 105 -20.48 -9.44 12.31
C ASP A 105 -19.35 -9.26 11.28
N LEU A 106 -19.14 -10.31 10.47
CA LEU A 106 -18.14 -10.31 9.39
C LEU A 106 -18.40 -9.19 8.40
N LYS A 107 -19.66 -8.76 8.21
CA LYS A 107 -20.01 -7.62 7.34
C LYS A 107 -19.45 -6.34 7.91
N LYS A 108 -19.57 -6.15 9.22
CA LYS A 108 -19.00 -4.99 9.93
C LYS A 108 -17.49 -4.95 9.83
N LEU A 109 -16.82 -6.08 10.07
CA LEU A 109 -15.36 -6.19 9.95
C LEU A 109 -14.89 -5.88 8.53
N HIS A 110 -15.54 -6.47 7.52
CA HIS A 110 -15.23 -6.21 6.12
C HIS A 110 -15.41 -4.73 5.75
N ARG A 111 -16.55 -4.14 6.13
CA ARG A 111 -16.82 -2.71 5.88
C ARG A 111 -15.76 -1.81 6.54
N LEU A 112 -15.39 -2.09 7.79
CA LEU A 112 -14.34 -1.34 8.48
C LEU A 112 -12.99 -1.49 7.80
N ALA A 113 -12.60 -2.70 7.39
CA ALA A 113 -11.35 -2.94 6.68
C ALA A 113 -11.29 -2.18 5.35
N VAL A 114 -12.37 -2.23 4.55
CA VAL A 114 -12.46 -1.49 3.27
C VAL A 114 -12.37 0.01 3.49
N LEU A 115 -13.13 0.56 4.46
CA LEU A 115 -13.10 1.99 4.77
C LEU A 115 -11.71 2.43 5.27
N THR A 116 -11.11 1.66 6.18
CA THR A 116 -9.76 1.97 6.69
C THR A 116 -8.73 1.98 5.57
N THR A 117 -8.78 1.00 4.66
CA THR A 117 -7.90 0.93 3.49
C THR A 117 -8.11 2.11 2.55
N GLY A 118 -9.38 2.47 2.28
CA GLY A 118 -9.71 3.62 1.44
C GLY A 118 -9.21 4.95 2.03
N ILE A 119 -9.42 5.16 3.34
CA ILE A 119 -8.94 6.36 4.05
C ILE A 119 -7.40 6.38 4.05
N ALA A 120 -6.73 5.24 4.30
CA ALA A 120 -5.28 5.16 4.28
C ALA A 120 -4.70 5.53 2.90
N TYR A 121 -5.33 5.03 1.82
CA TYR A 121 -4.90 5.37 0.46
C TYR A 121 -5.17 6.85 0.12
N LEU A 122 -6.31 7.40 0.54
CA LEU A 122 -6.61 8.83 0.38
C LEU A 122 -5.57 9.69 1.11
N GLN A 123 -5.19 9.33 2.33
CA GLN A 123 -4.15 10.01 3.11
C GLN A 123 -2.79 9.97 2.40
N LEU A 124 -2.44 8.85 1.79
CA LEU A 124 -1.23 8.71 0.99
C LEU A 124 -1.24 9.67 -0.21
N VAL A 125 -2.36 9.75 -0.94
CA VAL A 125 -2.51 10.65 -2.09
C VAL A 125 -2.41 12.11 -1.66
N ILE A 126 -3.11 12.52 -0.60
CA ILE A 126 -3.08 13.89 -0.07
C ILE A 126 -1.66 14.24 0.41
N GLY A 127 -1.01 13.35 1.17
CA GLY A 127 0.38 13.54 1.62
C GLY A 127 1.37 13.64 0.46
N GLY A 128 1.16 12.82 -0.59
CA GLY A 128 1.92 12.91 -1.83
C GLY A 128 1.75 14.26 -2.53
N GLN A 129 0.53 14.79 -2.58
CA GLN A 129 0.27 16.12 -3.13
C GLN A 129 0.97 17.23 -2.33
N LEU A 130 0.93 17.17 -0.99
CA LEU A 130 1.61 18.12 -0.14
C LEU A 130 3.13 18.15 -0.37
N ARG A 131 3.72 16.98 -0.66
CA ARG A 131 5.15 16.85 -0.96
C ARG A 131 5.52 17.44 -2.33
N HIS A 132 4.57 17.53 -3.28
CA HIS A 132 4.79 17.95 -4.66
C HIS A 132 4.11 19.31 -4.99
N VAL A 133 3.83 20.13 -3.97
CA VAL A 133 3.17 21.43 -4.13
C VAL A 133 3.95 22.33 -5.08
N HIS A 134 3.22 23.06 -5.94
CA HIS A 134 3.81 24.04 -6.86
C HIS A 134 4.33 25.27 -6.12
N PHE A 135 5.46 25.84 -6.58
CA PHE A 135 6.08 27.04 -6.01
C PHE A 135 5.18 28.30 -5.97
N GLY A 136 4.06 28.32 -6.71
CA GLY A 136 3.09 29.41 -6.73
C GLY A 136 1.88 29.22 -5.80
N THR A 137 1.84 28.15 -5.01
CA THR A 137 0.71 27.89 -4.12
C THR A 137 0.70 28.90 -2.97
N SER A 138 -0.45 29.55 -2.74
CA SER A 138 -0.54 30.51 -1.64
C SER A 138 -0.33 29.82 -0.28
N PRO A 139 0.32 30.49 0.69
CA PRO A 139 0.57 29.93 2.02
C PRO A 139 -0.71 29.46 2.74
N ARG A 140 -1.82 30.16 2.55
CA ARG A 140 -3.13 29.79 3.12
C ARG A 140 -3.65 28.47 2.58
N VAL A 141 -3.58 28.27 1.26
CA VAL A 141 -4.01 27.01 0.62
C VAL A 141 -3.17 25.86 1.10
N PHE A 142 -1.86 26.05 1.22
CA PHE A 142 -0.97 25.02 1.77
C PHE A 142 -1.33 24.67 3.23
N GLN A 143 -1.52 25.67 4.09
CA GLN A 143 -1.91 25.46 5.50
C GLN A 143 -3.24 24.70 5.62
N ILE A 144 -4.24 25.04 4.81
CA ILE A 144 -5.52 24.35 4.79
C ILE A 144 -5.33 22.88 4.37
N ALA A 145 -4.53 22.62 3.34
CA ALA A 145 -4.26 21.26 2.88
C ALA A 145 -3.52 20.42 3.93
N VAL A 146 -2.55 21.03 4.64
CA VAL A 146 -1.88 20.39 5.80
C VAL A 146 -2.89 20.07 6.90
N LEU A 147 -3.77 21.01 7.25
CA LEU A 147 -4.79 20.79 8.27
C LEU A 147 -5.72 19.62 7.90
N PHE A 148 -6.18 19.56 6.64
CA PHE A 148 -6.99 18.42 6.16
C PHE A 148 -6.23 17.09 6.24
N HIS A 149 -4.93 17.09 5.92
CA HIS A 149 -4.09 15.91 6.04
C HIS A 149 -3.97 15.45 7.50
N LEU A 150 -3.76 16.38 8.44
CA LEU A 150 -3.67 16.07 9.88
C LEU A 150 -5.00 15.54 10.44
N ILE A 151 -6.13 16.18 10.09
CA ILE A 151 -7.45 15.69 10.48
C ILE A 151 -7.70 14.29 9.92
N GLY A 152 -7.38 14.06 8.66
CA GLY A 152 -7.52 12.76 8.05
C GLY A 152 -6.62 11.69 8.67
N ALA A 153 -5.41 12.05 9.11
CA ALA A 153 -4.52 11.15 9.85
C ALA A 153 -5.13 10.74 11.21
N ALA A 154 -5.75 11.69 11.93
CA ALA A 154 -6.45 11.41 13.18
C ALA A 154 -7.67 10.50 12.95
N VAL A 155 -8.44 10.74 11.88
CA VAL A 155 -9.58 9.89 11.47
C VAL A 155 -9.08 8.48 11.13
N LEU A 156 -8.02 8.36 10.33
CA LEU A 156 -7.42 7.06 10.00
C LEU A 156 -6.99 6.30 11.26
N PHE A 157 -6.33 6.97 12.19
CA PHE A 157 -5.92 6.38 13.46
C PHE A 157 -7.11 5.86 14.26
N GLY A 158 -8.19 6.64 14.35
CA GLY A 158 -9.45 6.23 14.99
C GLY A 158 -10.04 4.96 14.34
N TYR A 159 -10.06 4.90 13.00
CA TYR A 159 -10.52 3.71 12.26
C TYR A 159 -9.63 2.48 12.49
N CYS A 160 -8.30 2.66 12.56
CA CYS A 160 -7.37 1.58 12.87
C CYS A 160 -7.60 1.02 14.28
N LEU A 161 -7.79 1.87 15.27
CA LEU A 161 -8.13 1.46 16.63
C LEU A 161 -9.47 0.72 16.71
N TRP A 162 -10.47 1.22 15.99
CA TRP A 162 -11.79 0.57 15.94
C TRP A 162 -11.71 -0.80 15.25
N LEU A 163 -11.02 -0.88 14.13
CA LEU A 163 -10.77 -2.15 13.44
C LEU A 163 -10.04 -3.15 14.36
N SER A 164 -9.01 -2.70 15.08
CA SER A 164 -8.26 -3.52 16.03
C SER A 164 -9.15 -4.04 17.16
N ARG A 165 -10.05 -3.20 17.69
CA ARG A 165 -11.02 -3.62 18.72
C ARG A 165 -12.00 -4.67 18.22
N VAL A 166 -12.54 -4.51 17.00
CA VAL A 166 -13.45 -5.49 16.41
C VAL A 166 -12.73 -6.80 16.11
N ALA A 167 -11.48 -6.69 15.60
CA ALA A 167 -10.65 -7.84 15.25
C ALA A 167 -10.05 -8.57 16.48
N TRP A 168 -10.07 -7.95 17.67
CA TRP A 168 -9.40 -8.48 18.85
C TRP A 168 -9.80 -9.90 19.20
N ARG A 169 -11.09 -10.25 19.04
CA ARG A 169 -11.65 -11.56 19.35
C ARG A 169 -11.44 -12.59 18.22
N LEU A 170 -10.90 -12.17 17.07
CA LEU A 170 -10.68 -13.01 15.89
C LEU A 170 -9.19 -13.32 15.75
N GLN A 171 -8.76 -14.47 16.20
CA GLN A 171 -7.34 -14.89 16.17
C GLN A 171 -6.64 -14.67 14.81
N PRO A 172 -7.22 -15.02 13.65
CA PRO A 172 -6.54 -14.86 12.36
C PRO A 172 -6.22 -13.41 11.98
N VAL A 173 -7.07 -12.46 12.38
CA VAL A 173 -6.96 -11.03 11.99
C VAL A 173 -6.50 -10.10 13.11
N ARG A 174 -6.44 -10.60 14.35
CA ARG A 174 -6.01 -9.81 15.52
C ARG A 174 -4.59 -9.26 15.36
N ARG A 175 -3.62 -10.12 15.02
CA ARG A 175 -2.22 -9.70 14.87
C ARG A 175 -2.04 -8.67 13.74
N PRO A 176 -2.57 -8.88 12.52
CA PRO A 176 -2.52 -7.86 11.46
C PRO A 176 -3.17 -6.54 11.85
N ALA A 177 -4.31 -6.55 12.57
CA ALA A 177 -4.99 -5.32 12.97
C ALA A 177 -4.20 -4.52 14.02
N ILE A 178 -3.55 -5.18 14.97
CA ILE A 178 -2.65 -4.53 15.94
C ILE A 178 -1.43 -3.96 15.21
N ALA A 179 -0.80 -4.74 14.32
CA ALA A 179 0.34 -4.30 13.53
C ALA A 179 0.00 -3.05 12.70
N LEU A 180 -1.20 -3.00 12.10
CA LEU A 180 -1.68 -1.83 11.37
C LEU A 180 -1.72 -0.59 12.26
N SER A 181 -2.27 -0.68 13.46
CA SER A 181 -2.34 0.45 14.40
C SER A 181 -0.95 0.93 14.82
N LEU A 182 -0.02 0.01 15.08
CA LEU A 182 1.37 0.35 15.41
C LEU A 182 2.08 1.03 14.23
N LEU A 183 1.88 0.54 13.01
CA LEU A 183 2.44 1.14 11.79
C LEU A 183 1.90 2.55 11.55
N VAL A 184 0.62 2.81 11.83
CA VAL A 184 0.06 4.16 11.71
C VAL A 184 0.66 5.11 12.74
N VAL A 185 0.86 4.67 14.00
CA VAL A 185 1.56 5.46 15.01
C VAL A 185 2.98 5.79 14.57
N LEU A 186 3.71 4.78 14.08
CA LEU A 186 5.06 4.97 13.57
C LEU A 186 5.09 5.96 12.39
N GLN A 187 4.14 5.84 11.46
CA GLN A 187 4.04 6.73 10.29
C GLN A 187 3.76 8.18 10.71
N ILE A 188 2.89 8.39 11.72
CA ILE A 188 2.63 9.73 12.27
C ILE A 188 3.91 10.30 12.90
N ALA A 189 4.63 9.50 13.70
CA ALA A 189 5.87 9.93 14.33
C ALA A 189 6.99 10.25 13.34
N LEU A 190 7.04 9.56 12.20
CA LEU A 190 8.04 9.82 11.14
C LEU A 190 7.62 10.97 10.21
N GLY A 191 6.34 11.31 10.16
CA GLY A 191 5.80 12.38 9.31
C GLY A 191 5.66 13.73 10.02
N SER A 192 5.88 13.76 11.35
CA SER A 192 5.92 14.97 12.18
C SER A 192 7.38 15.46 12.29
#